data_f16623e8f1475cfe03636a261761677a
#
_entry.id   f16623e8f1475cfe03636a261761677a
#
_cell.length_a   1.000
_cell.length_b   1.000
_cell.length_c   1.000
_cell.angle_alpha   90.00
_cell.angle_beta   90.00
_cell.angle_gamma   90.00
#
_symmetry.space_group_name_H-M   'P 1'
#
loop_
_entity.id
_entity.type
_entity.pdbx_description
1 polymer ?
#
loop_
_entity_poly.entity_id
_entity_poly.type
_entity_poly.pdbx_seq_one_letter_code
_entity_poly.pdbx_strand_id
1 'polypeptide(L)'
;HKLEELGIGRPSTYAPTISTIQQREYVRRGEFEGTKRAYGVITLSNGEIKHNKREENVGSNRGRLVPTDVGVIVNDFLVDHFPKIMDYNFTANVEQEFDNIAEGNEVWSDLIQHFYADFNPAVEAVIAERTDHKVGERELGTDPESGKTVSVKIGRFGPMVQIGSGDDSDGQK
;
A
#
# COMPACT_ATOMS: atom_id res chain seq x y z
N HIS A 1 -1.60 -17.87 6.62
CA HIS A 1 -2.32 -18.71 5.66
C HIS A 1 -2.30 -18.16 4.22
N LYS A 2 -2.83 -16.90 3.97
CA LYS A 2 -2.92 -16.42 2.56
C LYS A 2 -1.58 -16.23 1.87
N LEU A 3 -0.57 -15.69 2.56
CA LEU A 3 0.79 -15.56 2.03
C LEU A 3 1.41 -16.95 1.76
N GLU A 4 1.20 -17.89 2.66
CA GLU A 4 1.66 -19.27 2.54
C GLU A 4 0.99 -20.00 1.36
N GLU A 5 -0.34 -19.86 1.20
CA GLU A 5 -1.08 -20.40 0.05
C GLU A 5 -0.57 -19.87 -1.30
N LEU A 6 -0.10 -18.62 -1.33
CA LEU A 6 0.45 -17.98 -2.52
C LEU A 6 1.95 -18.21 -2.70
N GLY A 7 2.63 -18.93 -1.79
CA GLY A 7 4.08 -19.12 -1.82
C GLY A 7 4.89 -17.85 -1.58
N ILE A 8 4.27 -16.80 -0.99
CA ILE A 8 4.92 -15.51 -0.75
C ILE A 8 5.66 -15.54 0.58
N GLY A 9 6.99 -15.48 0.53
CA GLY A 9 7.86 -15.51 1.69
C GLY A 9 7.94 -16.88 2.38
N ARG A 10 8.51 -16.87 3.55
CA ARG A 10 8.69 -18.07 4.40
C ARG A 10 8.16 -17.78 5.81
N PRO A 11 7.84 -18.80 6.64
CA PRO A 11 7.35 -18.59 8.00
C PRO A 11 8.22 -17.64 8.84
N SER A 12 9.54 -17.71 8.67
CA SER A 12 10.51 -16.85 9.36
C SER A 12 10.44 -15.37 8.96
N THR A 13 9.90 -15.04 7.78
CA THR A 13 9.86 -13.66 7.25
C THR A 13 8.51 -12.97 7.48
N TYR A 14 7.43 -13.69 7.78
CA TYR A 14 6.10 -13.09 7.93
C TYR A 14 6.02 -12.09 9.08
N ALA A 15 6.48 -12.47 10.27
CA ALA A 15 6.43 -11.59 11.43
C ALA A 15 7.33 -10.36 11.29
N PRO A 16 8.61 -10.47 10.85
CA PRO A 16 9.45 -9.31 10.55
C PRO A 16 8.85 -8.35 9.53
N THR A 17 8.27 -8.87 8.43
CA THR A 17 7.64 -8.04 7.39
C THR A 17 6.47 -7.24 7.97
N ILE A 18 5.56 -7.89 8.72
CA ILE A 18 4.42 -7.23 9.35
C ILE A 18 4.88 -6.17 10.36
N SER A 19 5.94 -6.45 11.12
CA SER A 19 6.51 -5.48 12.05
C SER A 19 7.11 -4.28 11.31
N THR A 20 7.82 -4.51 10.22
CA THR A 20 8.47 -3.46 9.42
C THR A 20 7.45 -2.51 8.79
N ILE A 21 6.36 -3.01 8.21
CA ILE A 21 5.35 -2.14 7.61
C ILE A 21 4.59 -1.31 8.64
N GLN A 22 4.47 -1.80 9.89
CA GLN A 22 3.92 -1.03 11.01
C GLN A 22 4.92 0.03 11.50
N GLN A 23 6.21 -0.32 11.66
CA GLN A 23 7.26 0.61 12.07
C GLN A 23 7.47 1.76 11.07
N ARG A 24 7.27 1.48 9.79
CA ARG A 24 7.30 2.49 8.71
C ARG A 24 5.99 3.26 8.58
N GLU A 25 5.03 2.98 9.43
CA GLU A 25 3.70 3.61 9.43
C GLU A 25 2.93 3.45 8.10
N TYR A 26 3.25 2.42 7.30
CA TYR A 26 2.49 2.11 6.08
C TYR A 26 1.12 1.53 6.42
N VAL A 27 1.02 0.84 7.56
CA VAL A 27 -0.22 0.33 8.12
C VAL A 27 -0.28 0.61 9.62
N ARG A 28 -1.48 0.79 10.14
CA ARG A 28 -1.75 0.92 11.57
C ARG A 28 -2.87 -0.03 12.00
N ARG A 29 -2.95 -0.32 13.29
CA ARG A 29 -4.13 -1.01 13.83
C ARG A 29 -5.31 -0.07 13.81
N GLY A 30 -6.40 -0.50 13.15
CA GLY A 30 -7.64 0.26 13.04
C GLY A 30 -8.78 -0.44 13.74
N GLU A 31 -9.78 0.35 14.11
CA GLU A 31 -11.07 -0.11 14.60
C GLU A 31 -12.15 0.54 13.74
N PHE A 32 -13.03 -0.29 13.18
CA PHE A 32 -14.21 0.15 12.46
C PHE A 32 -15.43 -0.37 13.19
N GLU A 33 -16.33 0.52 13.54
CA GLU A 33 -17.58 0.14 14.23
C GLU A 33 -18.51 -0.65 13.30
N GLY A 34 -18.36 -0.50 11.98
CA GLY A 34 -19.23 -1.09 10.98
C GLY A 34 -20.52 -0.31 10.81
N THR A 35 -21.38 -0.82 9.90
CA THR A 35 -22.69 -0.24 9.60
C THR A 35 -23.78 -1.23 9.93
N LYS A 36 -24.80 -0.81 10.66
CA LYS A 36 -25.98 -1.63 10.93
C LYS A 36 -26.78 -1.84 9.64
N ARG A 37 -27.02 -3.10 9.31
CA ARG A 37 -27.83 -3.51 8.18
C ARG A 37 -29.04 -4.32 8.67
N ALA A 38 -30.23 -3.86 8.37
CA ALA A 38 -31.46 -4.62 8.65
C ALA A 38 -31.73 -5.62 7.51
N TYR A 39 -32.11 -6.83 7.86
CA TYR A 39 -32.49 -7.86 6.90
C TYR A 39 -33.74 -8.63 7.36
N GLY A 40 -34.49 -9.14 6.42
CA GLY A 40 -35.67 -9.97 6.66
C GLY A 40 -35.28 -11.45 6.84
N VAL A 41 -35.86 -12.09 7.83
CA VAL A 41 -35.73 -13.52 8.05
C VAL A 41 -37.12 -14.15 7.95
N ILE A 42 -37.30 -15.11 7.03
CA ILE A 42 -38.51 -15.90 6.88
C ILE A 42 -38.23 -17.28 7.45
N THR A 43 -38.98 -17.69 8.44
CA THR A 43 -38.84 -18.99 9.08
C THR A 43 -40.14 -19.77 8.90
N LEU A 44 -40.04 -20.99 8.37
CA LEU A 44 -41.14 -21.95 8.37
C LEU A 44 -40.98 -22.89 9.56
N SER A 45 -41.97 -22.93 10.43
CA SER A 45 -42.01 -23.83 11.60
C SER A 45 -43.42 -24.35 11.81
N ASN A 46 -43.60 -25.65 11.91
CA ASN A 46 -44.87 -26.32 12.10
C ASN A 46 -45.97 -25.92 11.08
N GLY A 47 -45.55 -25.64 9.83
CA GLY A 47 -46.48 -25.23 8.78
C GLY A 47 -46.83 -23.74 8.79
N GLU A 48 -46.30 -22.96 9.73
CA GLU A 48 -46.50 -21.52 9.81
C GLU A 48 -45.27 -20.76 9.30
N ILE A 49 -45.51 -19.73 8.50
CA ILE A 49 -44.45 -18.81 8.03
C ILE A 49 -44.38 -17.60 8.96
N LYS A 50 -43.20 -17.38 9.54
CA LYS A 50 -42.95 -16.22 10.40
C LYS A 50 -41.98 -15.28 9.71
N HIS A 51 -42.34 -13.99 9.63
CA HIS A 51 -41.49 -12.92 9.13
C HIS A 51 -40.90 -12.15 10.30
N ASN A 52 -39.56 -12.11 10.38
CA ASN A 52 -38.83 -11.36 11.41
C ASN A 52 -37.88 -10.38 10.72
N LYS A 53 -37.65 -9.22 11.32
CA LYS A 53 -36.56 -8.32 10.97
C LYS A 53 -35.43 -8.53 11.97
N ARG A 54 -34.22 -8.67 11.47
CA ARG A 54 -33.00 -8.72 12.29
C ARG A 54 -32.03 -7.66 11.83
N GLU A 55 -31.15 -7.24 12.71
CA GLU A 55 -30.06 -6.34 12.40
C GLU A 55 -28.73 -7.08 12.60
N GLU A 56 -27.80 -6.82 11.69
CA GLU A 56 -26.43 -7.26 11.82
C GLU A 56 -25.48 -6.07 11.66
N ASN A 57 -24.30 -6.14 12.26
CA ASN A 57 -23.26 -5.15 12.07
C ASN A 57 -22.28 -5.64 11.01
N VAL A 58 -22.27 -4.97 9.86
CA VAL A 58 -21.46 -5.34 8.68
C VAL A 58 -20.22 -4.47 8.62
N GLY A 59 -19.08 -5.08 8.35
CA GLY A 59 -17.80 -4.37 8.17
C GLY A 59 -17.13 -3.92 9.47
N SER A 60 -17.63 -4.35 10.65
CA SER A 60 -16.91 -4.10 11.88
C SER A 60 -15.58 -4.85 11.90
N ASN A 61 -14.51 -4.14 12.23
CA ASN A 61 -13.17 -4.70 12.37
C ASN A 61 -12.49 -4.10 13.58
N ARG A 62 -11.95 -4.96 14.45
CA ARG A 62 -11.13 -4.54 15.59
C ARG A 62 -9.73 -5.11 15.48
N GLY A 63 -8.73 -4.24 15.67
CA GLY A 63 -7.32 -4.63 15.72
C GLY A 63 -6.74 -5.14 14.41
N ARG A 64 -7.40 -4.96 13.28
CA ARG A 64 -6.87 -5.29 11.95
C ARG A 64 -5.93 -4.19 11.47
N LEU A 65 -4.96 -4.58 10.64
CA LEU A 65 -4.08 -3.63 9.98
C LEU A 65 -4.87 -2.92 8.89
N VAL A 66 -4.75 -1.59 8.88
CA VAL A 66 -5.39 -0.68 7.92
C VAL A 66 -4.29 0.16 7.30
N PRO A 67 -4.30 0.36 5.98
CA PRO A 67 -3.33 1.24 5.34
C PRO A 67 -3.49 2.67 5.87
N THR A 68 -2.36 3.38 5.95
CA THR A 68 -2.31 4.83 6.17
C THR A 68 -2.26 5.55 4.84
N ASP A 69 -2.45 6.87 4.84
CA ASP A 69 -2.31 7.67 3.60
C ASP A 69 -0.90 7.54 3.01
N VAL A 70 0.13 7.52 3.86
CA VAL A 70 1.52 7.27 3.42
C VAL A 70 1.66 5.87 2.82
N GLY A 71 1.05 4.87 3.44
CA GLY A 71 1.06 3.50 2.92
C GLY A 71 0.40 3.37 1.55
N VAL A 72 -0.71 4.06 1.33
CA VAL A 72 -1.40 4.09 0.03
C VAL A 72 -0.51 4.74 -1.03
N ILE A 73 0.06 5.92 -0.74
CA ILE A 73 0.93 6.62 -1.69
C ILE A 73 2.17 5.79 -2.07
N VAL A 74 2.81 5.17 -1.07
CA VAL A 74 3.97 4.29 -1.33
C VAL A 74 3.57 3.09 -2.18
N ASN A 75 2.40 2.48 -1.88
CA ASN A 75 1.89 1.37 -2.66
C ASN A 75 1.62 1.77 -4.11
N ASP A 76 0.92 2.87 -4.34
CA ASP A 76 0.56 3.34 -5.67
C ASP A 76 1.81 3.68 -6.48
N PHE A 77 2.76 4.39 -5.87
CA PHE A 77 4.07 4.66 -6.46
C PHE A 77 4.80 3.38 -6.90
N LEU A 78 4.83 2.36 -6.03
CA LEU A 78 5.51 1.09 -6.35
C LEU A 78 4.78 0.31 -7.44
N VAL A 79 3.45 0.32 -7.46
CA VAL A 79 2.64 -0.33 -8.51
C VAL A 79 2.89 0.32 -9.87
N ASP A 80 2.95 1.66 -9.90
CA ASP A 80 3.13 2.42 -11.14
C ASP A 80 4.54 2.26 -11.73
N HIS A 81 5.57 2.29 -10.88
CA HIS A 81 6.96 2.30 -11.36
C HIS A 81 7.65 0.93 -11.33
N PHE A 82 7.19 0.00 -10.49
CA PHE A 82 7.80 -1.32 -10.29
C PHE A 82 6.79 -2.48 -10.38
N PRO A 83 5.95 -2.53 -11.43
CA PRO A 83 4.84 -3.49 -11.50
C PRO A 83 5.31 -4.95 -11.44
N LYS A 84 6.50 -5.28 -11.96
CA LYS A 84 7.06 -6.64 -11.90
C LYS A 84 7.33 -7.10 -10.47
N ILE A 85 7.86 -6.20 -9.61
CA ILE A 85 8.15 -6.52 -8.20
C ILE A 85 6.87 -6.58 -7.37
N MET A 86 5.86 -5.77 -7.75
CA MET A 86 4.56 -5.74 -7.09
C MET A 86 3.63 -6.87 -7.50
N ASP A 87 4.00 -7.69 -8.50
CA ASP A 87 3.27 -8.91 -8.82
C ASP A 87 3.33 -9.90 -7.66
N TYR A 88 2.18 -10.44 -7.26
CA TYR A 88 2.10 -11.41 -6.16
C TYR A 88 2.93 -12.67 -6.40
N ASN A 89 3.13 -13.06 -7.66
CA ASN A 89 3.93 -14.21 -8.01
C ASN A 89 5.44 -13.93 -7.98
N PHE A 90 5.87 -12.65 -7.98
CA PHE A 90 7.29 -12.31 -8.01
C PHE A 90 8.07 -12.97 -6.89
N THR A 91 7.62 -12.79 -5.64
CA THR A 91 8.31 -13.38 -4.48
C THR A 91 8.28 -14.91 -4.53
N ALA A 92 7.14 -15.50 -4.94
CA ALA A 92 7.02 -16.96 -5.06
C ALA A 92 7.99 -17.52 -6.12
N ASN A 93 8.13 -16.85 -7.26
CA ASN A 93 9.05 -17.25 -8.33
C ASN A 93 10.51 -17.13 -7.87
N VAL A 94 10.89 -16.02 -7.24
CA VAL A 94 12.26 -15.84 -6.72
C VAL A 94 12.60 -16.88 -5.65
N GLU A 95 11.67 -17.23 -4.78
CA GLU A 95 11.85 -18.27 -3.78
C GLU A 95 12.05 -19.65 -4.44
N GLN A 96 11.34 -19.93 -5.54
CA GLN A 96 11.53 -21.17 -6.31
C GLN A 96 12.91 -21.20 -7.01
N GLU A 97 13.37 -20.07 -7.55
CA GLU A 97 14.71 -19.97 -8.15
C GLU A 97 15.81 -20.16 -7.10
N PHE A 98 15.61 -19.67 -5.87
CA PHE A 98 16.54 -19.96 -4.76
C PHE A 98 16.58 -21.43 -4.39
N ASP A 99 15.44 -22.12 -4.41
CA ASP A 99 15.41 -23.56 -4.18
C ASP A 99 16.16 -24.31 -5.31
N ASN A 100 15.99 -23.93 -6.58
CA ASN A 100 16.74 -24.47 -7.72
C ASN A 100 18.26 -24.24 -7.60
N ILE A 101 18.67 -23.04 -7.15
CA ILE A 101 20.09 -22.73 -6.89
C ILE A 101 20.64 -23.62 -5.77
N ALA A 102 19.88 -23.82 -4.69
CA ALA A 102 20.28 -24.66 -3.58
C ALA A 102 20.45 -26.13 -3.97
N GLU A 103 19.66 -26.61 -4.95
CA GLU A 103 19.76 -27.94 -5.54
C GLU A 103 20.88 -28.06 -6.60
N GLY A 104 21.51 -26.95 -6.98
CA GLY A 104 22.58 -26.90 -7.99
C GLY A 104 22.08 -26.93 -9.43
N ASN A 105 20.80 -26.70 -9.67
CA ASN A 105 20.17 -26.67 -10.99
C ASN A 105 20.36 -25.34 -11.71
N GLU A 106 20.61 -24.26 -10.96
CA GLU A 106 20.76 -22.90 -11.47
C GLU A 106 21.96 -22.19 -10.84
N VAL A 107 22.46 -21.14 -11.52
CA VAL A 107 23.58 -20.33 -11.05
C VAL A 107 23.03 -18.98 -10.51
N TRP A 108 23.34 -18.69 -9.26
CA TRP A 108 22.83 -17.48 -8.58
C TRP A 108 23.18 -16.18 -9.30
N SER A 109 24.35 -16.11 -9.96
CA SER A 109 24.78 -14.90 -10.70
C SER A 109 23.88 -14.57 -11.87
N ASP A 110 23.35 -15.60 -12.54
CA ASP A 110 22.46 -15.44 -13.70
C ASP A 110 21.11 -14.90 -13.27
N LEU A 111 20.57 -15.39 -12.14
CA LEU A 111 19.37 -14.83 -11.51
C LEU A 111 19.54 -13.33 -11.20
N ILE A 112 20.64 -12.98 -10.52
CA ILE A 112 20.90 -11.58 -10.18
C ILE A 112 21.09 -10.72 -11.42
N GLN A 113 21.77 -11.21 -12.44
CA GLN A 113 21.97 -10.49 -13.69
C GLN A 113 20.64 -10.22 -14.40
N HIS A 114 19.77 -11.21 -14.51
CA HIS A 114 18.45 -11.04 -15.12
C HIS A 114 17.57 -10.04 -14.34
N PHE A 115 17.52 -10.19 -13.02
CA PHE A 115 16.80 -9.25 -12.18
C PHE A 115 17.32 -7.81 -12.33
N TYR A 116 18.63 -7.62 -12.27
CA TYR A 116 19.25 -6.32 -12.32
C TYR A 116 19.07 -5.63 -13.68
N ALA A 117 19.10 -6.39 -14.78
CA ALA A 117 18.91 -5.88 -16.14
C ALA A 117 17.53 -5.22 -16.34
N ASP A 118 16.52 -5.68 -15.65
CA ASP A 118 15.17 -5.11 -15.67
C ASP A 118 14.98 -4.02 -14.60
N PHE A 119 15.50 -4.27 -13.40
CA PHE A 119 15.27 -3.42 -12.24
C PHE A 119 16.03 -2.09 -12.31
N ASN A 120 17.31 -2.13 -12.69
CA ASN A 120 18.14 -0.91 -12.69
C ASN A 120 17.64 0.17 -13.65
N PRO A 121 17.26 -0.13 -14.90
CA PRO A 121 16.67 0.87 -15.79
C PRO A 121 15.39 1.50 -15.24
N ALA A 122 14.54 0.71 -14.55
CA ALA A 122 13.33 1.24 -13.92
C ALA A 122 13.68 2.22 -12.79
N VAL A 123 14.69 1.91 -11.97
CA VAL A 123 15.19 2.82 -10.92
C VAL A 123 15.75 4.11 -11.53
N GLU A 124 16.57 4.01 -12.58
CA GLU A 124 17.14 5.17 -13.27
C GLU A 124 16.06 6.06 -13.89
N ALA A 125 15.03 5.47 -14.49
CA ALA A 125 13.89 6.20 -15.03
C ALA A 125 13.16 6.99 -13.93
N VAL A 126 12.87 6.37 -12.80
CA VAL A 126 12.22 7.03 -11.66
C VAL A 126 13.09 8.15 -11.08
N ILE A 127 14.41 7.96 -11.01
CA ILE A 127 15.33 9.02 -10.55
C ILE A 127 15.33 10.20 -11.50
N ALA A 128 15.30 9.95 -12.83
CA ALA A 128 15.25 11.00 -13.84
C ALA A 128 13.90 11.77 -13.81
N GLU A 129 12.80 11.07 -13.60
CA GLU A 129 11.45 11.64 -13.50
C GLU A 129 11.26 12.48 -12.22
N ARG A 130 11.99 12.15 -11.15
CA ARG A 130 11.90 12.79 -9.83
C ARG A 130 12.25 14.28 -9.84
N THR A 131 12.89 14.80 -10.89
CA THR A 131 13.16 16.22 -11.06
C THR A 131 11.92 17.05 -11.35
N ASP A 132 10.83 16.45 -11.88
CA ASP A 132 9.66 17.18 -12.36
C ASP A 132 8.37 16.93 -11.52
N HIS A 133 8.26 15.82 -10.80
CA HIS A 133 7.07 15.50 -10.02
C HIS A 133 7.40 15.12 -8.56
N LYS A 134 6.91 15.93 -7.62
CA LYS A 134 6.96 15.59 -6.18
C LYS A 134 5.85 14.58 -5.88
N VAL A 135 6.23 13.32 -5.68
CA VAL A 135 5.30 12.24 -5.31
C VAL A 135 4.47 12.65 -4.09
N GLY A 136 3.14 12.54 -4.21
CA GLY A 136 2.22 12.91 -3.13
C GLY A 136 1.94 14.42 -3.01
N GLU A 137 2.35 15.24 -3.98
CA GLU A 137 1.94 16.64 -4.08
C GLU A 137 0.84 16.80 -5.13
N ARG A 138 -0.25 17.49 -4.74
CA ARG A 138 -1.35 17.84 -5.64
C ARG A 138 -1.56 19.34 -5.63
N GLU A 139 -1.46 19.96 -6.80
CA GLU A 139 -1.80 21.34 -6.99
C GLU A 139 -3.33 21.54 -6.89
N LEU A 140 -3.77 22.48 -6.06
CA LEU A 140 -5.18 22.81 -5.86
C LEU A 140 -5.61 24.04 -6.63
N GLY A 141 -4.67 24.92 -7.00
CA GLY A 141 -4.92 26.19 -7.70
C GLY A 141 -3.99 27.29 -7.22
N THR A 142 -4.43 28.53 -7.39
CA THR A 142 -3.64 29.72 -7.06
C THR A 142 -4.30 30.49 -5.93
N ASP A 143 -3.52 30.91 -4.96
CA ASP A 143 -3.98 31.79 -3.88
C ASP A 143 -4.35 33.17 -4.44
N PRO A 144 -5.58 33.66 -4.24
CA PRO A 144 -6.04 34.91 -4.82
C PRO A 144 -5.34 36.16 -4.24
N GLU A 145 -4.76 36.07 -3.05
CA GLU A 145 -4.08 37.20 -2.40
C GLU A 145 -2.62 37.31 -2.81
N SER A 146 -1.89 36.19 -2.82
CA SER A 146 -0.45 36.19 -3.11
C SER A 146 -0.10 35.81 -4.56
N GLY A 147 -1.06 35.27 -5.35
CA GLY A 147 -0.83 34.78 -6.70
C GLY A 147 0.05 33.53 -6.75
N LYS A 148 0.37 32.92 -5.60
CA LYS A 148 1.22 31.74 -5.51
C LYS A 148 0.41 30.46 -5.64
N THR A 149 1.03 29.39 -6.16
CA THR A 149 0.42 28.06 -6.25
C THR A 149 0.10 27.52 -4.86
N VAL A 150 -1.10 26.99 -4.69
CA VAL A 150 -1.53 26.25 -3.50
C VAL A 150 -1.44 24.76 -3.81
N SER A 151 -0.65 24.04 -3.03
CA SER A 151 -0.54 22.59 -3.16
C SER A 151 -0.83 21.87 -1.84
N VAL A 152 -1.34 20.65 -1.95
CA VAL A 152 -1.45 19.69 -0.83
C VAL A 152 -0.35 18.66 -1.01
N LYS A 153 0.37 18.42 0.08
CA LYS A 153 1.39 17.37 0.13
C LYS A 153 1.35 16.61 1.44
N ILE A 154 1.87 15.41 1.46
CA ILE A 154 2.02 14.64 2.68
C ILE A 154 3.39 14.94 3.29
N GLY A 155 3.38 15.59 4.44
CA GLY A 155 4.56 15.85 5.23
C GLY A 155 4.77 14.79 6.32
N ARG A 156 5.85 14.95 7.09
CA ARG A 156 6.20 14.05 8.20
C ARG A 156 5.08 13.88 9.24
N PHE A 157 4.24 14.88 9.39
CA PHE A 157 3.16 14.90 10.39
C PHE A 157 1.76 14.72 9.77
N GLY A 158 1.68 14.31 8.51
CA GLY A 158 0.44 14.12 7.76
C GLY A 158 0.22 15.10 6.63
N PRO A 159 -1.00 15.14 6.06
CA PRO A 159 -1.32 16.07 4.97
C PRO A 159 -1.15 17.53 5.39
N MET A 160 -0.52 18.32 4.54
CA MET A 160 -0.33 19.76 4.74
C MET A 160 -0.65 20.52 3.46
N VAL A 161 -1.15 21.74 3.63
CA VAL A 161 -1.33 22.70 2.54
C VAL A 161 -0.13 23.63 2.51
N GLN A 162 0.43 23.86 1.35
CA GLN A 162 1.52 24.80 1.13
C GLN A 162 1.11 25.85 0.09
N ILE A 163 1.47 27.10 0.36
CA ILE A 163 1.32 28.23 -0.57
C ILE A 163 2.73 28.62 -1.03
N GLY A 164 2.98 28.59 -2.35
CA GLY A 164 4.28 28.82 -2.95
C GLY A 164 5.22 27.62 -2.92
N SER A 165 6.41 27.76 -3.53
CA SER A 165 7.45 26.76 -3.49
C SER A 165 8.23 26.81 -2.15
N GLY A 166 8.72 25.66 -1.67
CA GLY A 166 9.47 25.58 -0.42
C GLY A 166 10.79 26.37 -0.39
N ASP A 167 11.26 26.82 -1.57
CA ASP A 167 12.48 27.63 -1.73
C ASP A 167 12.23 29.13 -1.49
N ASP A 168 10.97 29.56 -1.38
CA ASP A 168 10.59 30.98 -1.10
C ASP A 168 10.76 31.37 0.39
N SER A 169 11.26 30.49 1.26
CA SER A 169 11.40 30.75 2.71
C SER A 169 12.67 31.50 3.11
N ASP A 170 13.46 32.01 2.16
CA ASP A 170 14.63 32.85 2.46
C ASP A 170 14.29 34.35 2.35
N GLY A 171 13.54 34.87 3.32
CA GLY A 171 13.30 36.31 3.33
C GLY A 171 12.33 36.88 4.34
N GLN A 172 12.28 36.36 5.56
CA GLN A 172 11.85 37.19 6.71
C GLN A 172 12.42 36.62 8.01
N LYS A 173 13.49 37.30 8.46
CA LYS A 173 13.88 37.36 9.89
C LYS A 173 13.07 38.41 10.58
#